data_0b4e92d3b79abef8f701fafcc735d371
#
_entry.id   0b4e92d3b79abef8f701fafcc735d371
#
_cell.length_a   1.000
_cell.length_b   1.000
_cell.length_c   1.000
_cell.angle_alpha   90.00
_cell.angle_beta   90.00
_cell.angle_gamma   90.00
#
_symmetry.space_group_name_H-M   'P 1'
#
loop_
_entity.id
_entity.type
_entity.pdbx_description
1 polymer ?
#
loop_
_entity_poly.entity_id
_entity_poly.type
_entity_poly.pdbx_seq_one_letter_code
_entity_poly.pdbx_strand_id
1 'polypeptide(L)'
;WCDINSWSLHIGNIATGSVRSIGFGEPVSAVFLTEGPDILIAAARGLITFSPETGIRTPLIDIESGNALTRANDSRVAPGNAIWFGTMGRKLEADFGAYYHLAFPSMSASDLFRPITIPNATCFSPDGKQAYFCDTSRQKILTCMIDEDTGLPASPPEIFVDLSADGLNPDGAVIDSAGRLWNAQWGAGRVACYDSKGRFVDALKLPASQLTCPCFGGADFKTLYVTSASEGISAGAEPLAGAVF
;
A
#
# COMPACT_ATOMS: atom_id res chain seq x y z
N TRP A 1 -1.32 -9.01 -6.98
CA TRP A 1 -1.08 -7.57 -7.02
C TRP A 1 -2.19 -6.84 -7.79
N CYS A 2 -2.32 -5.54 -7.51
CA CYS A 2 -3.25 -4.68 -8.23
C CYS A 2 -2.50 -3.83 -9.26
N ASP A 3 -3.12 -3.64 -10.44
CA ASP A 3 -2.75 -2.61 -11.40
C ASP A 3 -3.87 -1.55 -11.37
N ILE A 4 -3.57 -0.43 -10.74
CA ILE A 4 -4.55 0.64 -10.50
C ILE A 4 -5.01 1.25 -11.81
N ASN A 5 -4.09 1.46 -12.77
CA ASN A 5 -4.38 2.14 -14.03
C ASN A 5 -5.12 1.23 -15.02
N SER A 6 -4.86 -0.07 -15.02
CA SER A 6 -5.62 -1.05 -15.82
C SER A 6 -6.86 -1.58 -15.12
N TRP A 7 -7.11 -1.16 -13.87
CA TRP A 7 -8.26 -1.58 -13.05
C TRP A 7 -8.32 -3.09 -12.85
N SER A 8 -7.18 -3.70 -12.59
CA SER A 8 -7.04 -5.14 -12.61
C SER A 8 -6.37 -5.69 -11.35
N LEU A 9 -6.88 -6.84 -10.90
CA LEU A 9 -6.20 -7.71 -9.95
C LEU A 9 -5.48 -8.80 -10.74
N HIS A 10 -4.23 -9.05 -10.40
CA HIS A 10 -3.43 -10.14 -10.96
C HIS A 10 -3.12 -11.17 -9.88
N ILE A 11 -3.29 -12.44 -10.21
CA ILE A 11 -2.98 -13.60 -9.36
C ILE A 11 -1.92 -14.43 -10.07
N GLY A 12 -0.70 -14.42 -9.54
CA GLY A 12 0.43 -15.18 -10.07
C GLY A 12 0.59 -16.53 -9.37
N ASN A 13 0.91 -17.56 -10.15
CA ASN A 13 1.37 -18.84 -9.62
C ASN A 13 2.90 -18.92 -9.78
N ILE A 14 3.61 -18.87 -8.66
CA ILE A 14 5.08 -18.83 -8.64
C ILE A 14 5.70 -20.09 -9.25
N ALA A 15 5.08 -21.25 -9.04
CA ALA A 15 5.62 -22.52 -9.52
C ALA A 15 5.53 -22.68 -11.04
N THR A 16 4.48 -22.13 -11.66
CA THR A 16 4.25 -22.25 -13.11
C THR A 16 4.56 -20.99 -13.89
N GLY A 17 4.75 -19.85 -13.21
CA GLY A 17 4.88 -18.53 -13.84
C GLY A 17 3.58 -18.01 -14.48
N SER A 18 2.46 -18.73 -14.34
CA SER A 18 1.20 -18.30 -14.93
C SER A 18 0.59 -17.13 -14.16
N VAL A 19 -0.04 -16.20 -14.87
CA VAL A 19 -0.74 -15.05 -14.29
C VAL A 19 -2.18 -15.03 -14.80
N ARG A 20 -3.13 -14.94 -13.86
CA ARG A 20 -4.54 -14.70 -14.13
C ARG A 20 -4.84 -13.24 -13.85
N SER A 21 -5.41 -12.52 -14.81
CA SER A 21 -5.80 -11.11 -14.70
C SER A 21 -7.33 -11.00 -14.64
N ILE A 22 -7.83 -10.18 -13.72
CA ILE A 22 -9.26 -9.98 -13.45
C ILE A 22 -9.53 -8.47 -13.48
N GLY A 23 -10.29 -8.01 -14.49
CA GLY A 23 -10.71 -6.62 -14.61
C GLY A 23 -11.82 -6.26 -13.64
N PHE A 24 -11.76 -5.09 -13.01
CA PHE A 24 -12.74 -4.63 -12.02
C PHE A 24 -13.71 -3.56 -12.55
N GLY A 25 -13.39 -2.89 -13.66
CA GLY A 25 -14.21 -1.79 -14.19
C GLY A 25 -14.06 -0.48 -13.40
N GLU A 26 -13.25 -0.49 -12.35
CA GLU A 26 -12.84 0.66 -11.55
C GLU A 26 -11.43 0.43 -10.97
N PRO A 27 -10.70 1.48 -10.57
CA PRO A 27 -9.41 1.32 -9.89
C PRO A 27 -9.50 0.42 -8.66
N VAL A 28 -8.54 -0.51 -8.56
CA VAL A 28 -8.29 -1.35 -7.38
C VAL A 28 -6.84 -1.20 -6.96
N SER A 29 -6.56 -1.03 -5.67
CA SER A 29 -5.24 -0.60 -5.19
C SER A 29 -4.60 -1.52 -4.17
N ALA A 30 -5.38 -2.24 -3.38
CA ALA A 30 -4.87 -3.17 -2.39
C ALA A 30 -5.74 -4.42 -2.29
N VAL A 31 -5.13 -5.52 -1.87
CA VAL A 31 -5.77 -6.82 -1.64
C VAL A 31 -5.44 -7.31 -0.25
N PHE A 32 -6.45 -7.84 0.46
CA PHE A 32 -6.30 -8.39 1.79
C PHE A 32 -6.86 -9.80 1.83
N LEU A 33 -6.10 -10.72 2.42
CA LEU A 33 -6.55 -12.08 2.65
C LEU A 33 -7.53 -12.11 3.82
N THR A 34 -8.49 -13.02 3.77
CA THR A 34 -9.42 -13.33 4.86
C THR A 34 -9.20 -14.76 5.34
N GLU A 35 -9.85 -15.16 6.41
CA GLU A 35 -9.83 -16.55 6.87
C GLU A 35 -10.58 -17.50 5.92
N GLY A 36 -11.43 -16.95 5.04
CA GLY A 36 -12.22 -17.70 4.07
C GLY A 36 -11.61 -17.71 2.66
N PRO A 37 -12.35 -18.23 1.66
CA PRO A 37 -11.90 -18.27 0.27
C PRO A 37 -12.00 -16.92 -0.44
N ASP A 38 -12.79 -16.01 0.09
CA ASP A 38 -12.96 -14.65 -0.45
C ASP A 38 -11.86 -13.74 0.04
N ILE A 39 -11.57 -12.69 -0.71
CA ILE A 39 -10.59 -11.66 -0.37
C ILE A 39 -11.26 -10.30 -0.30
N LEU A 40 -10.63 -9.36 0.40
CA LEU A 40 -11.05 -7.97 0.40
C LEU A 40 -10.20 -7.17 -0.59
N ILE A 41 -10.83 -6.23 -1.26
CA ILE A 41 -10.20 -5.36 -2.27
C ILE A 41 -10.49 -3.91 -1.91
N ALA A 42 -9.44 -3.09 -1.83
CA ALA A 42 -9.59 -1.64 -1.82
C ALA A 42 -9.90 -1.17 -3.25
N ALA A 43 -11.15 -0.81 -3.48
CA ALA A 43 -11.64 -0.28 -4.74
C ALA A 43 -11.77 1.25 -4.68
N ALA A 44 -12.03 1.89 -5.81
CA ALA A 44 -12.07 3.34 -5.90
C ALA A 44 -13.09 3.99 -4.94
N ARG A 45 -14.15 3.28 -4.58
CA ARG A 45 -15.26 3.79 -3.77
C ARG A 45 -15.33 3.18 -2.38
N GLY A 46 -14.30 2.46 -1.97
CA GLY A 46 -14.25 1.82 -0.66
C GLY A 46 -13.79 0.37 -0.70
N LEU A 47 -14.24 -0.40 0.26
CA LEU A 47 -13.87 -1.81 0.42
C LEU A 47 -14.95 -2.71 -0.13
N ILE A 48 -14.55 -3.73 -0.89
CA ILE A 48 -15.45 -4.77 -1.42
C ILE A 48 -14.93 -6.16 -1.03
N THR A 49 -15.82 -7.14 -0.90
CA THR A 49 -15.46 -8.56 -0.94
C THR A 49 -15.43 -9.04 -2.39
N PHE A 50 -14.52 -9.95 -2.68
CA PHE A 50 -14.38 -10.56 -3.98
C PHE A 50 -14.12 -12.06 -3.84
N SER A 51 -14.93 -12.87 -4.53
CA SER A 51 -14.72 -14.30 -4.65
C SER A 51 -13.90 -14.62 -5.90
N PRO A 52 -12.63 -15.05 -5.76
CA PRO A 52 -11.81 -15.43 -6.92
C PRO A 52 -12.35 -16.61 -7.71
N GLU A 53 -13.17 -17.47 -7.08
CA GLU A 53 -13.77 -18.65 -7.71
C GLU A 53 -14.97 -18.27 -8.59
N THR A 54 -15.91 -17.51 -8.03
CA THR A 54 -17.18 -17.18 -8.69
C THR A 54 -17.15 -15.86 -9.45
N GLY A 55 -16.20 -14.97 -9.14
CA GLY A 55 -16.13 -13.61 -9.67
C GLY A 55 -17.11 -12.64 -9.01
N ILE A 56 -17.86 -13.06 -7.99
CA ILE A 56 -18.84 -12.21 -7.29
C ILE A 56 -18.11 -11.13 -6.51
N ARG A 57 -18.65 -9.91 -6.58
CA ARG A 57 -18.17 -8.70 -5.90
C ARG A 57 -19.29 -8.13 -5.07
N THR A 58 -19.03 -7.87 -3.80
CA THR A 58 -20.04 -7.29 -2.89
C THR A 58 -19.45 -6.07 -2.18
N PRO A 59 -20.05 -4.87 -2.33
CA PRO A 59 -19.68 -3.72 -1.55
C PRO A 59 -19.77 -4.01 -0.06
N LEU A 60 -18.77 -3.55 0.72
CA LEU A 60 -18.69 -3.78 2.14
C LEU A 60 -18.70 -2.47 2.95
N ILE A 61 -17.82 -1.53 2.61
CA ILE A 61 -17.74 -0.22 3.25
C ILE A 61 -17.55 0.83 2.16
N ASP A 62 -18.42 1.85 2.15
CA ASP A 62 -18.29 2.99 1.25
C ASP A 62 -17.31 4.02 1.82
N ILE A 63 -16.34 4.44 0.99
CA ILE A 63 -15.40 5.52 1.29
C ILE A 63 -15.42 6.49 0.12
N GLU A 64 -15.83 7.73 0.40
CA GLU A 64 -15.89 8.80 -0.61
C GLU A 64 -16.68 8.40 -1.89
N SER A 65 -17.63 7.48 -1.78
CA SER A 65 -18.38 6.93 -2.93
C SER A 65 -19.10 7.99 -3.77
N GLY A 66 -19.43 9.13 -3.16
CA GLY A 66 -19.98 10.31 -3.85
C GLY A 66 -18.93 11.20 -4.53
N ASN A 67 -17.62 10.95 -4.34
CA ASN A 67 -16.55 11.76 -4.89
C ASN A 67 -15.86 11.05 -6.06
N ALA A 68 -16.22 11.40 -7.29
CA ALA A 68 -15.63 10.81 -8.49
C ALA A 68 -14.17 11.25 -8.76
N LEU A 69 -13.67 12.25 -8.02
CA LEU A 69 -12.33 12.83 -8.21
C LEU A 69 -11.26 12.07 -7.41
N THR A 70 -11.66 11.24 -6.44
CA THR A 70 -10.73 10.46 -5.62
C THR A 70 -10.76 8.97 -5.96
N ARG A 71 -9.77 8.25 -5.48
CA ARG A 71 -9.64 6.79 -5.53
C ARG A 71 -8.84 6.28 -4.32
N ALA A 72 -8.98 5.00 -4.02
CA ALA A 72 -8.07 4.34 -3.10
C ALA A 72 -6.63 4.32 -3.62
N ASN A 73 -5.67 4.32 -2.71
CA ASN A 73 -4.24 4.11 -2.94
C ASN A 73 -3.70 3.06 -1.96
N ASP A 74 -2.63 3.38 -1.23
CA ASP A 74 -2.05 2.43 -0.28
C ASP A 74 -3.00 2.19 0.91
N SER A 75 -3.14 0.93 1.26
CA SER A 75 -4.00 0.49 2.34
C SER A 75 -3.44 -0.79 2.97
N ARG A 76 -3.57 -0.94 4.29
CA ARG A 76 -2.99 -2.05 5.02
C ARG A 76 -3.90 -2.52 6.16
N VAL A 77 -3.91 -3.83 6.41
CA VAL A 77 -4.51 -4.39 7.63
C VAL A 77 -3.73 -3.86 8.84
N ALA A 78 -4.45 -3.26 9.76
CA ALA A 78 -3.96 -2.76 11.03
C ALA A 78 -4.26 -3.75 12.17
N PRO A 79 -3.56 -3.67 13.30
CA PRO A 79 -4.01 -4.30 14.54
C PRO A 79 -5.46 -3.94 14.91
N GLY A 80 -6.05 -4.61 15.89
CA GLY A 80 -7.40 -4.32 16.34
C GLY A 80 -8.50 -4.67 15.32
N ASN A 81 -8.21 -5.61 14.41
CA ASN A 81 -9.16 -6.02 13.37
C ASN A 81 -9.66 -4.82 12.53
N ALA A 82 -8.72 -4.03 12.03
CA ALA A 82 -8.98 -2.81 11.29
C ALA A 82 -8.18 -2.76 9.98
N ILE A 83 -8.51 -1.80 9.11
CA ILE A 83 -7.74 -1.44 7.92
C ILE A 83 -7.48 0.07 7.95
N TRP A 84 -6.23 0.48 7.75
CA TRP A 84 -5.93 1.83 7.33
C TRP A 84 -6.07 1.92 5.82
N PHE A 85 -6.91 2.83 5.37
CA PHE A 85 -7.33 2.97 3.97
C PHE A 85 -7.01 4.38 3.47
N GLY A 86 -6.08 4.47 2.52
CA GLY A 86 -5.65 5.74 1.95
C GLY A 86 -6.42 6.09 0.67
N THR A 87 -6.85 7.36 0.56
CA THR A 87 -7.42 7.92 -0.67
C THR A 87 -6.56 9.05 -1.22
N MET A 88 -6.64 9.29 -2.52
CA MET A 88 -5.95 10.38 -3.20
C MET A 88 -6.75 10.90 -4.40
N GLY A 89 -6.42 12.09 -4.86
CA GLY A 89 -6.94 12.63 -6.11
C GLY A 89 -6.49 11.81 -7.31
N ARG A 90 -7.40 11.54 -8.25
CA ARG A 90 -7.11 10.73 -9.47
C ARG A 90 -6.09 11.36 -10.41
N LYS A 91 -5.91 12.67 -10.33
CA LYS A 91 -4.93 13.44 -11.12
C LYS A 91 -3.81 14.00 -10.27
N LEU A 92 -3.56 13.37 -9.10
CA LEU A 92 -2.55 13.83 -8.13
C LEU A 92 -2.84 15.23 -7.58
N GLU A 93 -4.12 15.62 -7.47
CA GLU A 93 -4.50 16.90 -6.88
C GLU A 93 -3.99 16.98 -5.44
N ALA A 94 -3.30 18.09 -5.15
CA ALA A 94 -2.71 18.29 -3.82
C ALA A 94 -3.80 18.36 -2.74
N ASP A 95 -3.55 17.67 -1.63
CA ASP A 95 -4.38 17.70 -0.43
C ASP A 95 -5.84 17.21 -0.62
N PHE A 96 -6.09 16.39 -1.65
CA PHE A 96 -7.44 15.89 -1.99
C PHE A 96 -7.82 14.61 -1.26
N GLY A 97 -6.86 13.86 -0.76
CA GLY A 97 -7.06 12.57 -0.11
C GLY A 97 -7.01 12.61 1.41
N ALA A 98 -7.11 11.42 1.98
CA ALA A 98 -7.10 11.19 3.41
C ALA A 98 -6.63 9.76 3.75
N TYR A 99 -6.30 9.52 5.01
CA TYR A 99 -6.31 8.19 5.62
C TYR A 99 -7.59 8.00 6.44
N TYR A 100 -8.18 6.82 6.30
CA TYR A 100 -9.35 6.36 7.04
C TYR A 100 -8.99 5.13 7.87
N HIS A 101 -9.65 5.00 9.00
CA HIS A 101 -9.71 3.78 9.80
C HIS A 101 -11.02 3.05 9.51
N LEU A 102 -10.93 1.81 9.05
CA LEU A 102 -12.07 0.94 8.81
C LEU A 102 -12.08 -0.13 9.89
N ALA A 103 -13.09 -0.13 10.74
CA ALA A 103 -13.19 -1.04 11.87
C ALA A 103 -14.12 -2.22 11.59
N PHE A 104 -13.73 -3.42 12.03
CA PHE A 104 -14.51 -4.64 11.95
C PHE A 104 -14.80 -5.18 13.38
N PRO A 105 -15.96 -5.82 13.61
CA PRO A 105 -17.04 -6.12 12.65
C PRO A 105 -18.06 -4.98 12.46
N SER A 106 -17.84 -3.78 13.05
CA SER A 106 -18.81 -2.68 13.00
C SER A 106 -19.04 -2.12 11.59
N MET A 107 -18.14 -2.39 10.63
CA MET A 107 -18.17 -1.86 9.26
C MET A 107 -18.22 -0.33 9.23
N SER A 108 -17.57 0.31 10.21
CA SER A 108 -17.51 1.77 10.32
C SER A 108 -16.22 2.33 9.74
N ALA A 109 -16.30 3.54 9.20
CA ALA A 109 -15.18 4.31 8.72
C ALA A 109 -15.06 5.62 9.49
N SER A 110 -13.84 6.00 9.87
CA SER A 110 -13.54 7.30 10.48
C SER A 110 -12.26 7.87 9.92
N ASP A 111 -12.18 9.21 9.90
CA ASP A 111 -10.97 9.92 9.45
C ASP A 111 -9.82 9.66 10.43
N LEU A 112 -8.61 9.41 9.89
CA LEU A 112 -7.36 9.36 10.64
C LEU A 112 -6.53 10.61 10.43
N PHE A 113 -6.17 10.86 9.18
CA PHE A 113 -5.29 11.98 8.80
C PHE A 113 -5.79 12.67 7.54
N ARG A 114 -5.87 14.00 7.61
CA ARG A 114 -6.21 14.93 6.50
C ARG A 114 -5.46 16.24 6.65
N PRO A 115 -5.14 16.95 5.56
CA PRO A 115 -5.22 16.51 4.16
C PRO A 115 -4.02 15.65 3.77
N ILE A 116 -4.19 14.77 2.76
CA ILE A 116 -3.15 13.91 2.18
C ILE A 116 -3.18 14.05 0.66
N THR A 117 -2.01 14.11 0.04
CA THR A 117 -1.90 14.14 -1.42
C THR A 117 -1.78 12.72 -1.98
N ILE A 118 -0.78 11.96 -1.53
CA ILE A 118 -0.49 10.58 -2.01
C ILE A 118 -0.18 9.70 -0.78
N PRO A 119 -1.18 9.00 -0.21
CA PRO A 119 -0.97 8.11 0.92
C PRO A 119 -0.15 6.88 0.50
N ASN A 120 0.95 6.61 1.22
CA ASN A 120 1.85 5.50 0.95
C ASN A 120 2.58 5.04 2.23
N ALA A 121 3.47 4.03 2.11
CA ALA A 121 4.30 3.44 3.15
C ALA A 121 3.53 2.91 4.37
N THR A 122 2.26 2.56 4.19
CA THR A 122 1.40 2.09 5.28
C THR A 122 1.84 0.70 5.73
N CYS A 123 2.37 0.60 6.93
CA CYS A 123 2.72 -0.68 7.55
C CYS A 123 2.78 -0.55 9.08
N PHE A 124 2.86 -1.70 9.75
CA PHE A 124 2.80 -1.78 11.21
C PHE A 124 3.96 -2.60 11.74
N SER A 125 4.44 -2.27 12.94
CA SER A 125 5.47 -3.05 13.62
C SER A 125 4.98 -4.47 13.92
N PRO A 126 5.89 -5.47 14.03
CA PRO A 126 5.50 -6.85 14.29
C PRO A 126 4.78 -7.06 15.63
N ASP A 127 5.00 -6.19 16.60
CA ASP A 127 4.32 -6.20 17.90
C ASP A 127 2.97 -5.46 17.90
N GLY A 128 2.59 -4.87 16.75
CA GLY A 128 1.32 -4.18 16.58
C GLY A 128 1.21 -2.82 17.27
N LYS A 129 2.31 -2.25 17.78
CA LYS A 129 2.28 -1.03 18.61
C LYS A 129 2.67 0.25 17.89
N GLN A 130 3.18 0.14 16.68
CA GLN A 130 3.67 1.27 15.91
C GLN A 130 3.18 1.19 14.46
N ALA A 131 2.67 2.31 13.95
CA ALA A 131 2.33 2.49 12.55
C ALA A 131 3.38 3.34 11.85
N TYR A 132 3.54 3.06 10.54
CA TYR A 132 4.35 3.86 9.61
C TYR A 132 3.47 4.21 8.41
N PHE A 133 3.60 5.43 7.90
CA PHE A 133 2.85 5.91 6.75
C PHE A 133 3.48 7.18 6.18
N CYS A 134 3.10 7.58 5.00
CA CYS A 134 3.56 8.85 4.43
C CYS A 134 2.51 9.53 3.55
N ASP A 135 2.72 10.78 3.29
CA ASP A 135 2.29 11.48 2.09
C ASP A 135 3.53 11.59 1.19
N THR A 136 3.57 10.86 0.08
CA THR A 136 4.73 10.84 -0.84
C THR A 136 5.16 12.24 -1.25
N SER A 137 4.19 13.15 -1.46
CA SER A 137 4.47 14.53 -1.86
C SER A 137 5.29 15.31 -0.85
N ARG A 138 5.28 14.89 0.40
CA ARG A 138 6.05 15.51 1.49
C ARG A 138 7.41 14.87 1.71
N GLN A 139 7.70 13.75 1.06
CA GLN A 139 8.97 13.02 1.10
C GLN A 139 9.43 12.66 2.53
N LYS A 140 8.47 12.36 3.40
CA LYS A 140 8.72 12.00 4.81
C LYS A 140 7.89 10.79 5.18
N ILE A 141 8.55 9.76 5.70
CA ILE A 141 7.87 8.64 6.35
C ILE A 141 7.63 9.06 7.80
N LEU A 142 6.39 8.98 8.23
CA LEU A 142 5.95 9.28 9.59
C LEU A 142 5.75 8.00 10.37
N THR A 143 5.75 8.11 11.68
CA THR A 143 5.42 7.04 12.61
C THR A 143 4.56 7.56 13.76
N CYS A 144 3.71 6.73 14.33
CA CYS A 144 3.00 7.00 15.57
C CYS A 144 2.77 5.71 16.34
N MET A 145 2.60 5.83 17.66
CA MET A 145 2.08 4.72 18.45
C MET A 145 0.62 4.48 18.11
N ILE A 146 0.20 3.22 18.17
CA ILE A 146 -1.20 2.83 17.97
C ILE A 146 -1.68 1.98 19.14
N ASP A 147 -2.97 2.04 19.37
CA ASP A 147 -3.68 1.14 20.26
C ASP A 147 -3.86 -0.22 19.58
N GLU A 148 -3.32 -1.29 20.15
CA GLU A 148 -3.29 -2.62 19.52
C GLU A 148 -4.67 -3.29 19.45
N ASP A 149 -5.61 -2.86 20.30
CA ASP A 149 -6.97 -3.41 20.36
C ASP A 149 -7.88 -2.75 19.28
N THR A 150 -7.61 -1.50 18.92
CA THR A 150 -8.44 -0.74 17.98
C THR A 150 -7.76 -0.40 16.67
N GLY A 151 -6.43 -0.40 16.64
CA GLY A 151 -5.64 0.06 15.48
C GLY A 151 -5.68 1.58 15.27
N LEU A 152 -6.18 2.34 16.25
CA LEU A 152 -6.23 3.80 16.20
C LEU A 152 -4.91 4.43 16.68
N PRO A 153 -4.52 5.62 16.17
CA PRO A 153 -3.37 6.35 16.69
C PRO A 153 -3.51 6.65 18.18
N ALA A 154 -2.50 6.30 18.96
CA ALA A 154 -2.37 6.58 20.38
C ALA A 154 -1.38 7.73 20.69
N SER A 155 -0.66 8.21 19.69
CA SER A 155 0.20 9.39 19.77
C SER A 155 0.11 10.24 18.50
N PRO A 156 0.48 11.53 18.57
CA PRO A 156 0.68 12.32 17.35
C PRO A 156 1.76 11.69 16.46
N PRO A 157 1.65 11.82 15.11
CA PRO A 157 2.69 11.42 14.19
C PRO A 157 3.98 12.24 14.35
N GLU A 158 5.12 11.57 14.22
CA GLU A 158 6.44 12.19 14.17
C GLU A 158 7.24 11.69 12.96
N ILE A 159 8.29 12.41 12.58
CA ILE A 159 9.12 12.02 11.44
C ILE A 159 9.97 10.82 11.82
N PHE A 160 9.81 9.72 11.08
CA PHE A 160 10.65 8.54 11.18
C PHE A 160 11.84 8.60 10.23
N VAL A 161 11.61 8.95 8.94
CA VAL A 161 12.65 9.17 7.94
C VAL A 161 12.31 10.43 7.14
N ASP A 162 13.25 11.36 7.02
CA ASP A 162 13.16 12.52 6.13
C ASP A 162 13.96 12.25 4.86
N LEU A 163 13.30 12.16 3.72
CA LEU A 163 13.86 11.89 2.39
C LEU A 163 13.93 13.15 1.52
N SER A 164 13.49 14.30 2.03
CA SER A 164 13.34 15.52 1.24
C SER A 164 14.67 16.10 0.77
N ALA A 165 15.75 15.95 1.56
CA ALA A 165 17.08 16.43 1.18
C ALA A 165 17.66 15.68 -0.04
N ASP A 166 17.28 14.41 -0.20
CA ASP A 166 17.71 13.56 -1.30
C ASP A 166 16.72 13.55 -2.49
N GLY A 167 15.58 14.23 -2.35
CA GLY A 167 14.52 14.26 -3.37
C GLY A 167 13.87 12.92 -3.64
N LEU A 168 13.86 12.02 -2.64
CA LEU A 168 13.34 10.65 -2.79
C LEU A 168 11.86 10.58 -2.45
N ASN A 169 11.13 9.80 -3.25
CA ASN A 169 9.68 9.66 -3.12
C ASN A 169 9.35 8.30 -2.49
N PRO A 170 8.97 8.24 -1.20
CA PRO A 170 8.57 7.00 -0.56
C PRO A 170 7.25 6.51 -1.16
N ASP A 171 7.23 5.23 -1.60
CA ASP A 171 6.03 4.51 -2.03
C ASP A 171 5.68 3.43 -0.99
N GLY A 172 5.17 2.28 -1.37
CA GLY A 172 4.79 1.23 -0.45
C GLY A 172 5.92 0.73 0.45
N ALA A 173 5.57 0.19 1.61
CA ALA A 173 6.53 -0.32 2.58
C ALA A 173 6.05 -1.60 3.25
N VAL A 174 7.01 -2.33 3.84
CA VAL A 174 6.77 -3.50 4.70
C VAL A 174 7.78 -3.52 5.83
N ILE A 175 7.39 -4.04 6.99
CA ILE A 175 8.30 -4.29 8.13
C ILE A 175 8.70 -5.76 8.16
N ASP A 176 9.98 -6.03 8.38
CA ASP A 176 10.46 -7.40 8.60
C ASP A 176 10.36 -7.81 10.09
N SER A 177 10.61 -9.10 10.37
CA SER A 177 10.55 -9.65 11.73
C SER A 177 11.58 -9.07 12.71
N ALA A 178 12.60 -8.35 12.21
CA ALA A 178 13.58 -7.64 13.03
C ALA A 178 13.17 -6.17 13.28
N GLY A 179 12.00 -5.75 12.82
CA GLY A 179 11.49 -4.38 12.95
C GLY A 179 12.13 -3.38 11.99
N ARG A 180 12.75 -3.84 10.90
CA ARG A 180 13.32 -2.97 9.87
C ARG A 180 12.26 -2.64 8.82
N LEU A 181 12.18 -1.36 8.44
CA LEU A 181 11.28 -0.89 7.40
C LEU A 181 11.96 -0.99 6.03
N TRP A 182 11.29 -1.67 5.10
CA TRP A 182 11.67 -1.78 3.69
C TRP A 182 10.71 -0.95 2.86
N ASN A 183 11.21 0.15 2.27
CA ASN A 183 10.42 1.11 1.52
C ASN A 183 10.84 1.17 0.06
N ALA A 184 9.91 0.95 -0.85
CA ALA A 184 10.10 1.22 -2.26
C ALA A 184 10.20 2.74 -2.48
N GLN A 185 11.16 3.19 -3.29
CA GLN A 185 11.38 4.60 -3.57
C GLN A 185 11.13 4.85 -5.05
N TRP A 186 9.97 5.42 -5.35
CA TRP A 186 9.52 5.74 -6.70
C TRP A 186 10.51 6.63 -7.43
N GLY A 187 10.93 6.20 -8.63
CA GLY A 187 11.91 6.90 -9.46
C GLY A 187 13.37 6.61 -9.12
N ALA A 188 13.66 5.94 -7.99
CA ALA A 188 15.03 5.67 -7.55
C ALA A 188 15.54 4.25 -7.84
N GLY A 189 14.69 3.34 -8.34
CA GLY A 189 15.05 1.96 -8.72
C GLY A 189 15.54 1.12 -7.54
N ARG A 190 15.08 1.40 -6.33
CA ARG A 190 15.52 0.67 -5.13
C ARG A 190 14.41 0.49 -4.09
N VAL A 191 14.56 -0.54 -3.28
CA VAL A 191 13.86 -0.70 -1.99
C VAL A 191 14.90 -0.44 -0.90
N ALA A 192 14.70 0.62 -0.11
CA ALA A 192 15.60 1.01 0.96
C ALA A 192 15.18 0.39 2.29
N CYS A 193 16.17 -0.06 3.07
CA CYS A 193 16.00 -0.65 4.38
C CYS A 193 16.42 0.34 5.47
N TYR A 194 15.56 0.55 6.46
CA TYR A 194 15.80 1.41 7.62
C TYR A 194 15.67 0.59 8.91
N ASP A 195 16.52 0.86 9.89
CA ASP A 195 16.40 0.23 11.21
C ASP A 195 15.21 0.84 12.01
N SER A 196 14.95 0.29 13.19
CA SER A 196 13.85 0.74 14.06
C SER A 196 13.97 2.19 14.55
N LYS A 197 15.07 2.88 14.25
CA LYS A 197 15.30 4.30 14.55
C LYS A 197 15.28 5.19 13.30
N GLY A 198 14.87 4.67 12.15
CA GLY A 198 14.83 5.38 10.88
C GLY A 198 16.21 5.60 10.23
N ARG A 199 17.27 4.93 10.70
CA ARG A 199 18.60 5.06 10.10
C ARG A 199 18.70 4.11 8.90
N PHE A 200 19.22 4.63 7.78
CA PHE A 200 19.49 3.83 6.59
C PHE A 200 20.47 2.68 6.90
N VAL A 201 20.10 1.47 6.48
CA VAL A 201 20.91 0.25 6.67
C VAL A 201 21.46 -0.24 5.33
N ASP A 202 20.60 -0.40 4.33
CA ASP A 202 20.95 -1.00 3.03
C ASP A 202 19.88 -0.64 1.98
N ALA A 203 20.13 -0.98 0.71
CA ALA A 203 19.15 -0.85 -0.35
C ALA A 203 19.29 -1.96 -1.39
N LEU A 204 18.18 -2.59 -1.74
CA LEU A 204 18.08 -3.52 -2.85
C LEU A 204 17.76 -2.75 -4.13
N LYS A 205 18.68 -2.78 -5.11
CA LYS A 205 18.48 -2.19 -6.44
C LYS A 205 17.80 -3.20 -7.36
N LEU A 206 16.81 -2.76 -8.11
CA LEU A 206 16.07 -3.55 -9.10
C LEU A 206 16.05 -2.82 -10.45
N PRO A 207 15.91 -3.57 -11.56
CA PRO A 207 16.05 -3.02 -12.91
C PRO A 207 14.74 -2.37 -13.44
N ALA A 208 14.09 -1.59 -12.59
CA ALA A 208 12.95 -0.71 -12.91
C ALA A 208 13.03 0.52 -12.02
N SER A 209 12.84 1.72 -12.57
CA SER A 209 12.95 2.97 -11.82
C SER A 209 11.80 3.16 -10.82
N GLN A 210 10.57 2.80 -11.21
CA GLN A 210 9.36 3.05 -10.44
C GLN A 210 8.96 1.80 -9.63
N LEU A 211 9.74 1.48 -8.59
CA LEU A 211 9.34 0.44 -7.63
C LEU A 211 8.21 0.96 -6.75
N THR A 212 7.18 0.11 -6.53
CA THR A 212 5.94 0.54 -5.88
C THR A 212 5.73 -0.07 -4.51
N CYS A 213 5.64 -1.39 -4.38
CA CYS A 213 5.30 -2.00 -3.10
C CYS A 213 6.07 -3.31 -2.85
N PRO A 214 6.86 -3.40 -1.76
CA PRO A 214 7.48 -4.63 -1.32
C PRO A 214 6.52 -5.46 -0.46
N CYS A 215 6.62 -6.80 -0.54
CA CYS A 215 5.90 -7.72 0.32
C CYS A 215 6.73 -8.98 0.57
N PHE A 216 6.82 -9.41 1.82
CA PHE A 216 7.44 -10.70 2.13
C PHE A 216 6.48 -11.85 1.83
N GLY A 217 7.01 -12.92 1.25
CA GLY A 217 6.27 -14.11 0.89
C GLY A 217 7.18 -15.34 0.75
N GLY A 218 6.67 -16.36 0.05
CA GLY A 218 7.29 -17.67 0.01
C GLY A 218 6.89 -18.52 1.23
N ALA A 219 7.29 -19.81 1.23
CA ALA A 219 6.89 -20.76 2.28
C ALA A 219 7.44 -20.39 3.67
N ASP A 220 8.54 -19.67 3.71
CA ASP A 220 9.25 -19.28 4.94
C ASP A 220 9.28 -17.75 5.15
N PHE A 221 8.53 -16.98 4.34
CA PHE A 221 8.48 -15.52 4.34
C PHE A 221 9.85 -14.83 4.19
N LYS A 222 10.81 -15.48 3.49
CA LYS A 222 12.15 -14.91 3.25
C LYS A 222 12.36 -14.37 1.84
N THR A 223 11.35 -14.46 0.99
CA THR A 223 11.38 -13.88 -0.35
C THR A 223 10.71 -12.52 -0.33
N LEU A 224 11.40 -11.49 -0.78
CA LEU A 224 10.83 -10.16 -0.97
C LEU A 224 10.33 -10.04 -2.40
N TYR A 225 9.02 -9.93 -2.59
CA TYR A 225 8.40 -9.59 -3.85
C TYR A 225 8.25 -8.07 -3.94
N VAL A 226 8.57 -7.50 -5.11
CA VAL A 226 8.48 -6.06 -5.31
C VAL A 226 7.75 -5.77 -6.61
N THR A 227 6.66 -5.02 -6.53
CA THR A 227 5.95 -4.53 -7.71
C THR A 227 6.62 -3.28 -8.27
N SER A 228 6.45 -3.03 -9.56
CA SER A 228 6.89 -1.81 -10.22
C SER A 228 5.82 -1.25 -11.15
N ALA A 229 5.92 0.02 -11.49
CA ALA A 229 5.05 0.68 -12.45
C ALA A 229 5.78 1.05 -13.73
N SER A 230 5.00 1.33 -14.78
CA SER A 230 5.49 1.83 -16.08
C SER A 230 4.85 3.16 -16.46
N GLU A 231 4.31 3.89 -15.48
CA GLU A 231 3.58 5.13 -15.71
C GLU A 231 4.49 6.23 -16.29
N GLY A 232 4.12 6.78 -17.45
CA GLY A 232 4.90 7.82 -18.10
C GLY A 232 6.25 7.38 -18.68
N ILE A 233 6.60 6.10 -18.59
CA ILE A 233 7.84 5.56 -19.18
C ILE A 233 7.60 5.27 -20.65
N SER A 234 8.47 5.82 -21.52
CA SER A 234 8.39 5.57 -22.96
C SER A 234 8.56 4.08 -23.28
N ALA A 235 7.82 3.58 -24.25
CA ALA A 235 7.89 2.18 -24.66
C ALA A 235 9.33 1.74 -24.98
N GLY A 236 9.82 0.69 -24.32
CA GLY A 236 11.16 0.15 -24.50
C GLY A 236 12.29 0.85 -23.73
N ALA A 237 12.03 1.97 -23.04
CA ALA A 237 13.05 2.67 -22.25
C ALA A 237 13.46 1.85 -21.02
N GLU A 238 12.49 1.19 -20.38
CA GLU A 238 12.71 0.27 -19.27
C GLU A 238 11.93 -1.03 -19.51
N PRO A 239 12.56 -2.06 -20.09
CA PRO A 239 11.87 -3.29 -20.51
C PRO A 239 11.18 -4.06 -19.36
N LEU A 240 11.61 -3.84 -18.12
CA LEU A 240 11.08 -4.49 -16.92
C LEU A 240 10.18 -3.57 -16.07
N ALA A 241 9.88 -2.36 -16.52
CA ALA A 241 8.90 -1.50 -15.85
C ALA A 241 7.50 -2.14 -15.90
N GLY A 242 6.81 -2.18 -14.75
CA GLY A 242 5.54 -2.88 -14.59
C GLY A 242 5.66 -4.36 -14.21
N ALA A 243 6.89 -4.90 -14.10
CA ALA A 243 7.11 -6.27 -13.63
C ALA A 243 6.95 -6.41 -12.11
N VAL A 244 6.81 -7.66 -11.67
CA VAL A 244 6.98 -8.09 -10.28
C VAL A 244 8.31 -8.84 -10.18
N PHE A 245 9.16 -8.41 -9.27
CA PHE A 245 10.48 -8.96 -8.99
C PHE A 245 10.43 -9.88 -7.77
#